data_0e3774a187c3256b31d75cb4ac4f1df2
#
_entry.id   0e3774a187c3256b31d75cb4ac4f1df2
#
_cell.length_a   1.000
_cell.length_b   1.000
_cell.length_c   1.000
_cell.angle_alpha   90.00
_cell.angle_beta   90.00
_cell.angle_gamma   90.00
#
_symmetry.space_group_name_H-M   'P 1'
#
loop_
_entity.id
_entity.type
_entity.pdbx_description
1 polymer ?
#
loop_
_entity_poly.entity_id
_entity_poly.type
_entity_poly.pdbx_seq_one_letter_code
_entity_poly.pdbx_strand_id
1 'polypeptide(L)'
;MLTIDTNKLATFLGLRREVTGGVKIFNGSTVTRTLLPSETLAGFTIENSVPKGKFFGFAVSQKLTIEIVNEILTLEKGTQLQPYLSIKDAVDYPTLPYFYVDTVEHDTVKKTTKITAYDAIYLASKRQISEVSIEYPTTLLNYATAVVNALNGNISGTFTINPELTMETVNVDGTETLQDILAAIAEVSGTICMCSSGNTIQFKTLSKTAEDAILPATYFNFTSQEPIVLTKIASATELGDNYISGEDEGYTQTLWDNPFLELREDIATVVDAIQAQVCPLQMTPYTLESRGNPYYEIGDCITIYTATGEHKIYWFNETLQYNGGLRSRTSWEAGEDEKPDANPTNLGEAVKNTYAKVDKVNNEVNIVAGTSSENAQAIAALKLNTESISASVTNLREATEGGLNTIHGDIIDLTNRVEATMTPEAVDLKIQTAMSKGVDSVTTTTGFTFNEAGLTVSKTGSEMTTRIDEDGMSVYRDNNEVLTADNQGVIAYNLHAKTYLIIGENSRFEDYTNTNGEARTGCFWIGG
;
A
#
# COMPACT_ATOMS: atom_id res chain seq x y z
N MET A 1 13.28 6.36 20.08
CA MET A 1 13.65 7.80 20.01
C MET A 1 15.14 7.93 19.75
N LEU A 2 15.52 8.80 18.83
CA LEU A 2 16.93 9.08 18.57
C LEU A 2 17.60 9.66 19.82
N THR A 3 18.84 9.26 20.06
CA THR A 3 19.58 9.75 21.24
C THR A 3 19.89 11.24 21.11
N ILE A 4 19.55 12.01 22.12
CA ILE A 4 19.78 13.46 22.18
C ILE A 4 20.41 13.85 23.52
N ASP A 5 21.30 14.81 23.47
CA ASP A 5 21.79 15.47 24.69
C ASP A 5 20.66 16.24 25.40
N THR A 6 20.53 16.08 26.71
CA THR A 6 19.44 16.66 27.50
C THR A 6 19.36 18.18 27.42
N ASN A 7 20.48 18.87 27.27
CA ASN A 7 20.50 20.33 27.13
C ASN A 7 19.97 20.76 25.74
N LYS A 8 20.30 19.98 24.72
CA LYS A 8 19.80 20.21 23.36
C LYS A 8 18.29 19.91 23.26
N LEU A 9 17.83 18.84 23.93
CA LEU A 9 16.42 18.53 24.03
C LEU A 9 15.62 19.64 24.70
N ALA A 10 16.15 20.17 25.83
CA ALA A 10 15.52 21.29 26.54
C ALA A 10 15.42 22.55 25.68
N THR A 11 16.45 22.85 24.88
CA THR A 11 16.44 23.97 23.93
C THR A 11 15.40 23.73 22.82
N PHE A 12 15.31 22.49 22.33
CA PHE A 12 14.36 22.11 21.29
C PHE A 12 12.90 22.17 21.77
N LEU A 13 12.64 21.70 22.98
CA LEU A 13 11.32 21.73 23.61
C LEU A 13 10.91 23.14 24.07
N GLY A 14 11.84 24.08 24.13
CA GLY A 14 11.60 25.47 24.52
C GLY A 14 10.46 26.13 23.74
N LEU A 15 9.71 27.03 24.38
CA LEU A 15 8.58 27.74 23.76
C LEU A 15 9.01 28.61 22.58
N ARG A 16 10.22 29.17 22.64
CA ARG A 16 10.82 29.94 21.54
C ARG A 16 11.98 29.16 20.98
N ARG A 17 11.75 28.58 19.79
CA ARG A 17 12.79 27.88 19.03
C ARG A 17 12.84 28.43 17.60
N GLU A 18 14.03 28.68 17.12
CA GLU A 18 14.28 29.03 15.72
C GLU A 18 14.87 27.80 15.04
N VAL A 19 14.03 27.09 14.27
CA VAL A 19 14.43 25.88 13.57
C VAL A 19 14.90 26.27 12.16
N THR A 20 16.07 25.81 11.79
CA THR A 20 16.57 25.88 10.40
C THR A 20 16.72 24.46 9.88
N GLY A 21 16.64 24.29 8.58
CA GLY A 21 16.80 23.01 7.91
C GLY A 21 17.46 23.15 6.56
N GLY A 22 17.95 22.04 6.05
CA GLY A 22 18.56 21.98 4.73
C GLY A 22 18.58 20.56 4.22
N VAL A 23 19.02 20.37 2.98
CA VAL A 23 19.18 19.06 2.37
C VAL A 23 20.56 18.93 1.76
N LYS A 24 21.31 17.94 2.21
CA LYS A 24 22.62 17.58 1.66
C LYS A 24 22.43 16.66 0.46
N ILE A 25 23.15 16.92 -0.62
CA ILE A 25 23.21 16.10 -1.83
C ILE A 25 24.58 15.42 -1.85
N PHE A 26 24.58 14.11 -2.06
CA PHE A 26 25.80 13.30 -2.02
C PHE A 26 26.18 12.78 -3.40
N ASN A 27 27.49 12.59 -3.58
CA ASN A 27 28.07 11.73 -4.60
C ASN A 27 28.98 10.72 -3.87
N GLY A 28 28.54 9.48 -3.78
CA GLY A 28 29.12 8.49 -2.87
C GLY A 28 29.04 8.97 -1.42
N SER A 29 30.15 9.04 -0.71
CA SER A 29 30.22 9.52 0.67
C SER A 29 30.45 11.03 0.82
N THR A 30 30.62 11.76 -0.30
CA THR A 30 30.98 13.18 -0.30
C THR A 30 29.75 14.06 -0.51
N VAL A 31 29.57 15.06 0.35
CA VAL A 31 28.55 16.09 0.17
C VAL A 31 29.01 17.03 -0.97
N THR A 32 28.28 17.03 -2.08
CA THR A 32 28.57 17.88 -3.24
C THR A 32 27.88 19.24 -3.16
N ARG A 33 26.71 19.28 -2.53
CA ARG A 33 25.93 20.52 -2.35
C ARG A 33 25.02 20.39 -1.13
N THR A 34 24.75 21.53 -0.51
CA THR A 34 23.71 21.65 0.52
C THR A 34 22.67 22.66 0.04
N LEU A 35 21.42 22.27 -0.04
CA LEU A 35 20.30 23.15 -0.31
C LEU A 35 19.90 23.89 0.96
N LEU A 36 19.86 25.20 0.93
CA LEU A 36 19.59 26.06 2.09
C LEU A 36 18.37 26.96 1.84
N PRO A 37 17.57 27.26 2.90
CA PRO A 37 16.46 28.20 2.79
C PRO A 37 16.87 29.62 2.42
N SER A 38 18.11 30.01 2.76
CA SER A 38 18.68 31.30 2.37
C SER A 38 18.99 31.42 0.89
N GLU A 39 18.94 30.33 0.13
CA GLU A 39 19.27 30.26 -1.29
C GLU A 39 18.03 29.88 -2.12
N THR A 40 17.75 28.61 -2.23
CA THR A 40 16.73 28.06 -3.15
C THR A 40 15.76 27.08 -2.51
N LEU A 41 16.03 26.55 -1.32
CA LEU A 41 15.16 25.59 -0.65
C LEU A 41 13.93 26.30 -0.09
N ALA A 42 12.73 26.03 -0.65
CA ALA A 42 11.47 26.51 -0.08
C ALA A 42 11.07 25.69 1.15
N GLY A 43 11.29 24.39 1.10
CA GLY A 43 11.00 23.48 2.20
C GLY A 43 11.15 22.02 1.82
N PHE A 44 10.91 21.16 2.78
CA PHE A 44 10.80 19.71 2.55
C PHE A 44 9.79 19.09 3.49
N THR A 45 9.28 17.92 3.08
CA THR A 45 8.35 17.11 3.86
C THR A 45 8.86 15.68 3.91
N ILE A 46 8.85 15.08 5.09
CA ILE A 46 9.11 13.65 5.30
C ILE A 46 7.80 13.00 5.72
N GLU A 47 7.41 11.96 5.01
CA GLU A 47 6.15 11.24 5.22
C GLU A 47 6.42 9.76 5.41
N ASN A 48 5.71 9.14 6.33
CA ASN A 48 5.63 7.70 6.48
C ASN A 48 4.19 7.26 6.67
N SER A 49 3.90 5.99 6.37
CA SER A 49 2.58 5.40 6.57
C SER A 49 2.73 3.96 7.03
N VAL A 50 2.00 3.58 8.07
CA VAL A 50 1.92 2.22 8.58
C VAL A 50 0.61 1.56 8.16
N PRO A 51 0.55 0.22 8.03
CA PRO A 51 -0.69 -0.48 7.73
C PRO A 51 -1.75 -0.22 8.82
N LYS A 52 -2.99 0.03 8.38
CA LYS A 52 -4.11 0.23 9.30
C LYS A 52 -4.34 -1.02 10.15
N GLY A 53 -4.53 -0.82 11.46
CA GLY A 53 -4.89 -1.88 12.40
C GLY A 53 -3.77 -2.81 12.81
N LYS A 54 -2.59 -2.77 12.18
CA LYS A 54 -1.44 -3.57 12.63
C LYS A 54 -0.74 -2.91 13.80
N PHE A 55 -0.38 -3.73 14.79
CA PHE A 55 0.38 -3.31 15.95
C PHE A 55 1.90 -3.40 15.70
N PHE A 56 2.34 -4.43 15.00
CA PHE A 56 3.73 -4.69 14.63
C PHE A 56 3.79 -5.52 13.33
N GLY A 57 4.97 -5.97 12.91
CA GLY A 57 5.12 -6.87 11.77
C GLY A 57 4.96 -6.18 10.42
N PHE A 58 5.55 -5.02 10.26
CA PHE A 58 5.55 -4.29 9.00
C PHE A 58 6.88 -3.59 8.76
N ALA A 59 7.21 -3.36 7.49
CA ALA A 59 8.38 -2.59 7.06
C ALA A 59 7.93 -1.25 6.47
N VAL A 60 8.28 -0.16 7.17
CA VAL A 60 7.83 1.20 6.84
C VAL A 60 8.84 1.91 6.00
N SER A 61 8.46 2.32 4.79
CA SER A 61 9.24 3.24 3.99
C SER A 61 8.90 4.70 4.30
N GLN A 62 9.89 5.57 4.13
CA GLN A 62 9.75 7.00 4.28
C GLN A 62 9.94 7.69 2.92
N LYS A 63 9.14 8.72 2.68
CA LYS A 63 9.18 9.54 1.48
C LYS A 63 9.64 10.94 1.83
N LEU A 64 10.60 11.47 1.09
CA LEU A 64 11.05 12.85 1.17
C LEU A 64 10.57 13.61 -0.06
N THR A 65 9.88 14.71 0.15
CA THR A 65 9.51 15.67 -0.91
C THR A 65 10.23 16.99 -0.64
N ILE A 66 10.95 17.51 -1.64
CA ILE A 66 11.71 18.77 -1.54
C ILE A 66 11.15 19.74 -2.55
N GLU A 67 10.95 20.97 -2.13
CA GLU A 67 10.54 22.08 -2.97
C GLU A 67 11.66 23.10 -3.10
N ILE A 68 12.07 23.38 -4.33
CA ILE A 68 13.13 24.34 -4.70
C ILE A 68 12.49 25.46 -5.52
N VAL A 69 12.84 26.69 -5.22
CA VAL A 69 12.36 27.89 -5.91
C VAL A 69 13.53 28.65 -6.53
N ASN A 70 13.23 29.39 -7.59
CA ASN A 70 14.19 30.18 -8.34
C ASN A 70 15.33 29.37 -8.99
N GLU A 71 15.18 28.06 -9.09
CA GLU A 71 16.19 27.17 -9.67
C GLU A 71 15.55 25.96 -10.35
N ILE A 72 16.09 25.58 -11.50
CA ILE A 72 15.83 24.29 -12.16
C ILE A 72 17.01 23.38 -11.85
N LEU A 73 16.84 22.52 -10.84
CA LEU A 73 17.86 21.59 -10.40
C LEU A 73 17.59 20.19 -10.98
N THR A 74 18.53 19.69 -11.75
CA THR A 74 18.48 18.31 -12.27
C THR A 74 19.33 17.39 -11.42
N LEU A 75 18.73 16.28 -10.96
CA LEU A 75 19.42 15.20 -10.25
C LEU A 75 19.11 13.89 -10.94
N GLU A 76 20.08 12.99 -10.96
CA GLU A 76 19.88 11.64 -11.48
C GLU A 76 19.10 10.78 -10.49
N LYS A 77 18.31 9.84 -10.99
CA LYS A 77 17.63 8.83 -10.18
C LYS A 77 18.65 8.04 -9.35
N GLY A 78 18.33 7.82 -8.08
CA GLY A 78 19.24 7.18 -7.13
C GLY A 78 20.26 8.11 -6.47
N THR A 79 20.32 9.41 -6.83
CA THR A 79 21.14 10.38 -6.10
C THR A 79 20.77 10.40 -4.63
N GLN A 80 21.74 10.26 -3.74
CA GLN A 80 21.54 10.20 -2.30
C GLN A 80 21.35 11.60 -1.72
N LEU A 81 20.32 11.77 -0.91
CA LEU A 81 19.96 12.99 -0.21
C LEU A 81 19.87 12.75 1.29
N GLN A 82 20.18 13.77 2.09
CA GLN A 82 19.96 13.73 3.54
C GLN A 82 19.41 15.08 4.01
N PRO A 83 18.15 15.13 4.44
CA PRO A 83 17.63 16.30 5.13
C PRO A 83 18.27 16.42 6.51
N TYR A 84 18.39 17.64 6.99
CA TYR A 84 18.76 17.92 8.37
C TYR A 84 17.96 19.10 8.90
N LEU A 85 17.77 19.10 10.19
CA LEU A 85 17.12 20.17 10.94
C LEU A 85 18.10 20.68 11.99
N SER A 86 18.17 21.98 12.20
CA SER A 86 19.03 22.61 13.17
C SER A 86 18.26 23.68 13.94
N ILE A 87 18.60 23.92 15.23
CA ILE A 87 18.13 25.07 15.98
C ILE A 87 19.27 26.09 15.99
N LYS A 88 18.92 27.32 15.88
CA LYS A 88 19.88 28.41 16.03
C LYS A 88 20.69 28.22 17.31
N ASP A 89 22.01 28.34 17.17
CA ASP A 89 22.99 28.20 18.25
C ASP A 89 23.17 26.79 18.83
N ALA A 90 22.57 25.75 18.29
CA ALA A 90 22.83 24.35 18.63
C ALA A 90 23.60 23.64 17.52
N VAL A 91 24.73 23.07 17.86
CA VAL A 91 25.52 22.27 16.93
C VAL A 91 25.03 20.83 16.99
N ASP A 92 24.76 20.24 15.85
CA ASP A 92 24.36 18.85 15.60
C ASP A 92 22.94 18.44 16.02
N TYR A 93 22.27 17.85 15.05
CA TYR A 93 20.92 17.31 15.06
C TYR A 93 20.92 15.83 14.79
N PRO A 94 19.79 15.15 15.08
CA PRO A 94 19.69 13.74 14.77
C PRO A 94 20.02 13.54 13.32
N THR A 95 20.85 12.55 13.06
CA THR A 95 21.12 12.12 11.69
C THR A 95 19.88 11.45 11.15
N LEU A 96 19.18 12.13 10.24
CA LEU A 96 18.01 11.57 9.57
C LEU A 96 18.42 10.51 8.56
N PRO A 97 17.49 9.66 8.10
CA PRO A 97 17.75 8.67 7.06
C PRO A 97 18.29 9.27 5.79
N TYR A 98 18.97 8.45 5.00
CA TYR A 98 19.24 8.77 3.60
C TYR A 98 18.01 8.49 2.75
N PHE A 99 17.82 9.36 1.75
CA PHE A 99 16.79 9.23 0.75
C PHE A 99 17.43 9.20 -0.64
N TYR A 100 16.85 8.44 -1.54
CA TYR A 100 17.34 8.26 -2.91
C TYR A 100 16.33 8.85 -3.89
N VAL A 101 16.79 9.73 -4.75
CA VAL A 101 15.94 10.43 -5.74
C VAL A 101 15.22 9.41 -6.62
N ASP A 102 13.91 9.53 -6.70
CA ASP A 102 13.06 8.75 -7.62
C ASP A 102 12.60 9.60 -8.80
N THR A 103 12.01 10.77 -8.54
CA THR A 103 11.54 11.69 -9.58
C THR A 103 11.95 13.12 -9.31
N VAL A 104 12.18 13.86 -10.43
CA VAL A 104 12.45 15.30 -10.42
C VAL A 104 11.50 15.96 -11.40
N GLU A 105 10.64 16.85 -10.92
CA GLU A 105 9.66 17.59 -11.71
C GLU A 105 10.05 19.06 -11.80
N HIS A 106 9.96 19.65 -12.99
CA HIS A 106 10.31 21.04 -13.22
C HIS A 106 9.11 21.86 -13.71
N ASP A 107 8.89 23.01 -13.09
CA ASP A 107 8.07 24.09 -13.66
C ASP A 107 9.03 25.18 -14.18
N THR A 108 9.25 25.17 -15.48
CA THR A 108 10.19 26.11 -16.13
C THR A 108 9.68 27.56 -16.13
N VAL A 109 8.37 27.76 -16.04
CA VAL A 109 7.76 29.10 -16.00
C VAL A 109 7.95 29.73 -14.63
N LYS A 110 7.67 28.98 -13.57
CA LYS A 110 7.86 29.43 -12.18
C LYS A 110 9.30 29.28 -11.70
N LYS A 111 10.15 28.60 -12.46
CA LYS A 111 11.51 28.20 -12.07
C LYS A 111 11.51 27.47 -10.73
N THR A 112 10.68 26.45 -10.61
CA THR A 112 10.62 25.61 -9.43
C THR A 112 10.99 24.17 -9.79
N THR A 113 11.58 23.48 -8.82
CA THR A 113 11.87 22.04 -8.91
C THR A 113 11.27 21.34 -7.71
N LYS A 114 10.54 20.25 -7.97
CA LYS A 114 10.06 19.34 -6.94
C LYS A 114 10.80 18.03 -7.06
N ILE A 115 11.41 17.57 -5.98
CA ILE A 115 12.14 16.30 -5.92
C ILE A 115 11.39 15.37 -4.99
N THR A 116 11.13 14.15 -5.46
CA THR A 116 10.61 13.05 -4.65
C THR A 116 11.71 12.01 -4.49
N ALA A 117 11.97 11.62 -3.25
CA ALA A 117 12.98 10.63 -2.90
C ALA A 117 12.43 9.70 -1.81
N TYR A 118 13.01 8.51 -1.70
CA TYR A 118 12.59 7.49 -0.76
C TYR A 118 13.79 6.87 -0.05
N ASP A 119 13.55 6.28 1.13
CA ASP A 119 14.56 5.60 1.94
C ASP A 119 14.92 4.20 1.39
N ALA A 120 15.79 3.49 2.12
CA ALA A 120 16.26 2.16 1.72
C ALA A 120 15.15 1.09 1.76
N ILE A 121 14.11 1.26 2.60
CA ILE A 121 12.98 0.31 2.65
C ILE A 121 12.16 0.38 1.35
N TYR A 122 11.97 1.57 0.78
CA TYR A 122 11.35 1.68 -0.53
C TYR A 122 12.19 1.02 -1.62
N LEU A 123 13.52 1.14 -1.57
CA LEU A 123 14.38 0.43 -2.52
C LEU A 123 14.23 -1.09 -2.38
N ALA A 124 13.99 -1.59 -1.16
CA ALA A 124 13.68 -2.99 -0.90
C ALA A 124 12.40 -3.45 -1.63
N SER A 125 11.39 -2.59 -1.79
CA SER A 125 10.17 -2.92 -2.54
C SER A 125 10.39 -3.09 -4.06
N LYS A 126 11.54 -2.71 -4.57
CA LYS A 126 11.92 -2.82 -6.00
C LYS A 126 12.86 -3.98 -6.30
N ARG A 127 13.22 -4.74 -5.28
CA ARG A 127 14.16 -5.85 -5.39
C ARG A 127 13.52 -7.13 -4.86
N GLN A 128 13.84 -8.25 -5.47
CA GLN A 128 13.28 -9.55 -5.13
C GLN A 128 14.25 -10.36 -4.25
N ILE A 129 13.70 -11.27 -3.44
CA ILE A 129 14.49 -12.15 -2.58
C ILE A 129 15.39 -13.10 -3.39
N SER A 130 15.00 -13.43 -4.62
CA SER A 130 15.82 -14.21 -5.55
C SER A 130 17.20 -13.59 -5.87
N GLU A 131 17.37 -12.29 -5.62
CA GLU A 131 18.65 -11.57 -5.78
C GLU A 131 19.60 -11.78 -4.58
N VAL A 132 19.13 -12.37 -3.48
CA VAL A 132 19.88 -12.54 -2.24
C VAL A 132 20.30 -13.99 -2.09
N SER A 133 21.61 -14.24 -1.98
CA SER A 133 22.14 -15.58 -1.70
C SER A 133 22.05 -15.86 -0.20
N ILE A 134 21.30 -16.89 0.18
CA ILE A 134 21.15 -17.32 1.57
C ILE A 134 21.55 -18.78 1.67
N GLU A 135 22.45 -19.07 2.60
CA GLU A 135 22.91 -20.43 2.89
C GLU A 135 22.06 -21.02 4.03
N TYR A 136 21.55 -22.23 3.85
CA TYR A 136 20.79 -22.97 4.85
C TYR A 136 21.60 -24.11 5.45
N PRO A 137 21.38 -24.50 6.73
CA PRO A 137 20.47 -23.86 7.67
C PRO A 137 20.94 -22.47 8.11
N THR A 138 19.99 -21.58 8.42
CA THR A 138 20.30 -20.22 8.84
C THR A 138 19.40 -19.78 10.02
N THR A 139 19.84 -18.79 10.79
CA THR A 139 19.01 -18.16 11.81
C THR A 139 18.26 -16.97 11.24
N LEU A 140 17.14 -16.57 11.91
CA LEU A 140 16.36 -15.41 11.51
C LEU A 140 17.21 -14.13 11.48
N LEU A 141 18.12 -13.97 12.44
CA LEU A 141 19.03 -12.82 12.50
C LEU A 141 20.02 -12.82 11.32
N ASN A 142 20.58 -13.98 10.97
CA ASN A 142 21.48 -14.08 9.83
C ASN A 142 20.74 -13.84 8.50
N TYR A 143 19.50 -14.34 8.39
CA TYR A 143 18.64 -14.07 7.24
C TYR A 143 18.37 -12.57 7.09
N ALA A 144 17.94 -11.90 8.17
CA ALA A 144 17.73 -10.45 8.20
C ALA A 144 18.99 -9.69 7.80
N THR A 145 20.15 -10.13 8.32
CA THR A 145 21.45 -9.52 7.99
C THR A 145 21.78 -9.66 6.50
N ALA A 146 21.53 -10.81 5.89
CA ALA A 146 21.77 -11.02 4.46
C ALA A 146 20.89 -10.10 3.60
N VAL A 147 19.59 -9.97 3.95
CA VAL A 147 18.67 -9.07 3.25
C VAL A 147 19.09 -7.61 3.38
N VAL A 148 19.44 -7.15 4.59
CA VAL A 148 19.88 -5.77 4.85
C VAL A 148 21.20 -5.46 4.13
N ASN A 149 22.15 -6.39 4.11
CA ASN A 149 23.41 -6.23 3.38
C ASN A 149 23.18 -6.09 1.86
N ALA A 150 22.21 -6.83 1.32
CA ALA A 150 21.84 -6.69 -0.09
C ALA A 150 21.35 -5.28 -0.45
N LEU A 151 20.79 -4.55 0.52
CA LEU A 151 20.34 -3.16 0.37
C LEU A 151 21.48 -2.14 0.61
N ASN A 152 22.73 -2.58 0.79
CA ASN A 152 23.85 -1.76 1.24
C ASN A 152 23.55 -1.02 2.56
N GLY A 153 22.65 -1.56 3.37
CA GLY A 153 22.29 -1.05 4.68
C GLY A 153 23.14 -1.64 5.80
N ASN A 154 23.02 -1.04 6.96
CA ASN A 154 23.54 -1.58 8.21
C ASN A 154 22.38 -2.00 9.09
N ILE A 155 22.40 -3.23 9.60
CA ILE A 155 21.41 -3.65 10.57
C ILE A 155 21.71 -3.00 11.93
N SER A 156 20.71 -2.41 12.57
CA SER A 156 20.80 -1.87 13.91
C SER A 156 19.72 -2.48 14.78
N GLY A 157 20.10 -2.81 16.01
CA GLY A 157 19.22 -3.51 16.93
C GLY A 157 19.13 -4.99 16.58
N THR A 158 19.44 -5.82 17.56
CA THR A 158 19.09 -7.23 17.51
C THR A 158 17.68 -7.35 18.05
N PHE A 159 16.76 -7.94 17.28
CA PHE A 159 15.49 -8.34 17.85
C PHE A 159 15.73 -9.40 18.92
N THR A 160 15.04 -9.25 20.05
CA THR A 160 15.22 -10.15 21.21
C THR A 160 14.29 -11.36 21.16
N ILE A 161 13.30 -11.34 20.26
CA ILE A 161 12.31 -12.40 20.06
C ILE A 161 12.75 -13.22 18.88
N ASN A 162 12.89 -14.51 19.05
CA ASN A 162 13.23 -15.49 18.02
C ASN A 162 14.52 -15.20 17.19
N PRO A 163 15.59 -14.57 17.73
CA PRO A 163 16.78 -14.24 16.92
C PRO A 163 17.48 -15.49 16.39
N GLU A 164 17.48 -16.57 17.19
CA GLU A 164 18.11 -17.86 16.90
C GLU A 164 17.13 -18.86 16.26
N LEU A 165 15.96 -18.39 15.80
CA LEU A 165 15.01 -19.22 15.07
C LEU A 165 15.69 -19.82 13.85
N THR A 166 15.97 -21.12 13.88
CA THR A 166 16.70 -21.80 12.80
C THR A 166 15.73 -22.27 11.72
N MET A 167 16.12 -22.05 10.47
CA MET A 167 15.37 -22.46 9.29
C MET A 167 16.24 -23.35 8.41
N GLU A 168 15.72 -24.54 8.11
CA GLU A 168 16.29 -25.46 7.10
C GLU A 168 15.91 -24.98 5.68
N THR A 169 14.80 -24.28 5.56
CA THR A 169 14.31 -23.61 4.34
C THR A 169 13.29 -22.54 4.74
N VAL A 170 12.95 -21.65 3.82
CA VAL A 170 11.90 -20.66 3.97
C VAL A 170 10.97 -20.79 2.77
N ASN A 171 9.67 -20.73 3.00
CA ASN A 171 8.65 -20.85 1.95
C ASN A 171 8.53 -19.53 1.16
N VAL A 172 9.43 -19.31 0.23
CA VAL A 172 9.43 -18.18 -0.70
C VAL A 172 9.53 -18.69 -2.13
N ASP A 173 8.77 -18.13 -3.04
CA ASP A 173 8.82 -18.50 -4.47
C ASP A 173 9.85 -17.70 -5.27
N GLY A 174 10.50 -16.72 -4.62
CA GLY A 174 11.54 -15.87 -5.20
C GLY A 174 10.99 -14.59 -5.85
N THR A 175 9.67 -14.39 -5.86
CA THR A 175 9.03 -13.17 -6.38
C THR A 175 8.76 -12.14 -5.30
N GLU A 176 8.81 -12.54 -4.02
CA GLU A 176 8.62 -11.64 -2.88
C GLU A 176 9.66 -10.53 -2.89
N THR A 177 9.21 -9.32 -2.60
CA THR A 177 10.13 -8.19 -2.48
C THR A 177 10.93 -8.27 -1.20
N LEU A 178 12.11 -7.65 -1.18
CA LEU A 178 12.90 -7.57 0.05
C LEU A 178 12.14 -6.82 1.17
N GLN A 179 11.21 -5.91 0.83
CA GLN A 179 10.36 -5.24 1.79
C GLN A 179 9.36 -6.22 2.44
N ASP A 180 8.76 -7.13 1.66
CA ASP A 180 7.83 -8.14 2.19
C ASP A 180 8.58 -9.09 3.12
N ILE A 181 9.79 -9.48 2.75
CA ILE A 181 10.65 -10.31 3.61
C ILE A 181 11.01 -9.58 4.92
N LEU A 182 11.38 -8.29 4.85
CA LEU A 182 11.65 -7.50 6.06
C LEU A 182 10.40 -7.37 6.94
N ALA A 183 9.22 -7.24 6.35
CA ALA A 183 7.95 -7.23 7.09
C ALA A 183 7.66 -8.60 7.74
N ALA A 184 7.87 -9.70 7.01
CA ALA A 184 7.69 -11.06 7.54
C ALA A 184 8.66 -11.35 8.70
N ILE A 185 9.93 -10.92 8.61
CA ILE A 185 10.90 -10.98 9.71
C ILE A 185 10.40 -10.16 10.91
N ALA A 186 9.91 -8.96 10.66
CA ALA A 186 9.36 -8.10 11.72
C ALA A 186 8.16 -8.75 12.42
N GLU A 187 7.31 -9.49 11.70
CA GLU A 187 6.20 -10.25 12.28
C GLU A 187 6.68 -11.33 13.26
N VAL A 188 7.58 -12.21 12.82
CA VAL A 188 8.06 -13.32 13.69
C VAL A 188 9.03 -12.88 14.78
N SER A 189 9.55 -11.67 14.70
CA SER A 189 10.36 -11.06 15.76
C SER A 189 9.59 -10.07 16.63
N GLY A 190 8.28 -9.89 16.43
CA GLY A 190 7.45 -8.97 17.22
C GLY A 190 7.90 -7.50 17.14
N THR A 191 8.44 -7.08 16.00
CA THR A 191 9.04 -5.76 15.81
C THR A 191 8.36 -4.99 14.68
N ILE A 192 8.77 -3.74 14.49
CA ILE A 192 8.59 -2.98 13.27
C ILE A 192 9.94 -2.80 12.58
N CYS A 193 9.97 -2.85 11.25
CA CYS A 193 11.18 -2.60 10.47
C CYS A 193 11.12 -1.21 9.84
N MET A 194 12.17 -0.42 10.01
CA MET A 194 12.23 0.95 9.49
C MET A 194 13.67 1.37 9.18
N CYS A 195 13.81 2.40 8.35
CA CYS A 195 15.07 3.10 8.19
C CYS A 195 15.20 4.16 9.28
N SER A 196 16.24 4.05 10.12
CA SER A 196 16.57 5.00 11.19
C SER A 196 17.60 6.03 10.69
N SER A 197 18.73 6.16 11.32
CA SER A 197 19.79 7.10 10.97
C SER A 197 20.61 6.65 9.76
N GLY A 198 20.83 7.53 8.79
CA GLY A 198 21.62 7.23 7.59
C GLY A 198 21.02 6.08 6.80
N ASN A 199 21.77 5.02 6.56
CA ASN A 199 21.32 3.80 5.88
C ASN A 199 21.12 2.62 6.86
N THR A 200 20.78 2.92 8.10
CA THR A 200 20.58 1.92 9.16
C THR A 200 19.15 1.40 9.11
N ILE A 201 18.99 0.11 8.88
CA ILE A 201 17.70 -0.59 8.95
C ILE A 201 17.58 -1.17 10.36
N GLN A 202 16.52 -0.79 11.04
CA GLN A 202 16.28 -1.15 12.43
C GLN A 202 15.02 -2.01 12.56
N PHE A 203 15.16 -3.11 13.32
CA PHE A 203 14.03 -3.87 13.85
C PHE A 203 13.78 -3.39 15.28
N LYS A 204 12.67 -2.68 15.47
CA LYS A 204 12.36 -2.00 16.74
C LYS A 204 11.19 -2.68 17.43
N THR A 205 11.41 -3.12 18.66
CA THR A 205 10.33 -3.57 19.55
C THR A 205 9.61 -2.34 20.13
N LEU A 206 8.28 -2.36 20.13
CA LEU A 206 7.49 -1.27 20.70
C LEU A 206 7.61 -1.27 22.24
N SER A 207 7.99 -0.14 22.79
CA SER A 207 8.06 0.04 24.24
C SER A 207 6.68 0.08 24.87
N LYS A 208 6.47 -0.64 25.97
CA LYS A 208 5.22 -0.59 26.76
C LYS A 208 5.16 0.66 27.67
N THR A 209 6.28 1.34 27.82
CA THR A 209 6.41 2.58 28.62
C THR A 209 6.71 3.74 27.72
N ALA A 210 6.14 4.90 28.05
CA ALA A 210 6.41 6.12 27.28
C ALA A 210 7.88 6.55 27.45
N GLU A 211 8.48 6.91 26.33
CA GLU A 211 9.89 7.36 26.25
C GLU A 211 10.00 8.88 26.39
N ASP A 212 8.92 9.61 26.09
CA ASP A 212 8.84 11.07 26.20
C ASP A 212 7.38 11.52 26.38
N ALA A 213 7.18 12.83 26.59
CA ALA A 213 5.87 13.41 26.80
C ALA A 213 5.68 14.73 26.06
N ILE A 214 4.49 14.92 25.49
CA ILE A 214 4.08 16.15 24.82
C ILE A 214 3.10 16.91 25.72
N LEU A 215 3.44 18.16 26.04
CA LEU A 215 2.64 19.03 26.88
C LEU A 215 1.64 19.87 26.06
N PRO A 216 0.52 20.32 26.66
CA PRO A 216 -0.52 21.08 25.95
C PRO A 216 -0.03 22.32 25.20
N ALA A 217 1.06 22.96 25.66
CA ALA A 217 1.63 24.14 25.01
C ALA A 217 2.40 23.84 23.71
N THR A 218 2.62 22.55 23.37
CA THR A 218 3.51 22.14 22.27
C THR A 218 2.79 21.44 21.12
N TYR A 219 1.48 21.24 21.22
CA TYR A 219 0.65 20.75 20.12
C TYR A 219 -0.50 21.72 19.80
N PHE A 220 -1.09 21.59 18.60
CA PHE A 220 -2.14 22.46 18.11
C PHE A 220 -3.51 21.80 18.19
N ASN A 221 -3.55 20.48 17.91
CA ASN A 221 -4.75 19.68 17.95
C ASN A 221 -4.42 18.25 18.36
N PHE A 222 -5.29 17.65 19.17
CA PHE A 222 -5.24 16.25 19.54
C PHE A 222 -6.64 15.69 19.66
N THR A 223 -6.88 14.58 19.00
CA THR A 223 -8.10 13.78 19.14
C THR A 223 -7.72 12.33 19.33
N SER A 224 -8.43 11.63 20.20
CA SER A 224 -8.21 10.21 20.46
C SER A 224 -9.54 9.47 20.60
N GLN A 225 -9.48 8.18 20.35
CA GLN A 225 -10.56 7.23 20.65
C GLN A 225 -10.19 6.41 21.88
N GLU A 226 -11.08 5.51 22.30
CA GLU A 226 -10.79 4.56 23.37
C GLU A 226 -9.59 3.68 23.00
N PRO A 227 -8.67 3.44 23.95
CA PRO A 227 -7.53 2.57 23.72
C PRO A 227 -7.97 1.14 23.41
N ILE A 228 -7.25 0.48 22.55
CA ILE A 228 -7.38 -0.95 22.29
C ILE A 228 -6.18 -1.70 22.86
N VAL A 229 -6.38 -2.93 23.29
CA VAL A 229 -5.33 -3.76 23.89
C VAL A 229 -5.15 -5.02 23.07
N LEU A 230 -3.97 -5.19 22.52
CA LEU A 230 -3.55 -6.45 21.90
C LEU A 230 -3.21 -7.45 23.01
N THR A 231 -3.91 -8.56 23.07
CA THR A 231 -3.71 -9.60 24.09
C THR A 231 -3.37 -10.96 23.48
N LYS A 232 -3.67 -11.14 22.20
CA LYS A 232 -3.49 -12.41 21.48
C LYS A 232 -2.66 -12.23 20.23
N ILE A 233 -1.85 -13.23 19.97
CA ILE A 233 -1.15 -13.42 18.70
C ILE A 233 -1.61 -14.73 18.11
N ALA A 234 -1.98 -14.71 16.85
CA ALA A 234 -2.35 -15.91 16.11
C ALA A 234 -1.45 -16.10 14.90
N SER A 235 -1.29 -17.33 14.47
CA SER A 235 -0.73 -17.68 13.18
C SER A 235 -1.78 -18.39 12.34
N ALA A 236 -1.82 -18.06 11.06
CA ALA A 236 -2.63 -18.77 10.08
C ALA A 236 -1.77 -18.99 8.85
N THR A 237 -1.49 -20.23 8.52
CA THR A 237 -0.65 -20.64 7.39
C THR A 237 -1.46 -21.52 6.43
N GLU A 238 -1.11 -21.48 5.15
CA GLU A 238 -1.80 -22.30 4.15
C GLU A 238 -1.53 -23.81 4.34
N LEU A 239 -0.36 -24.15 4.85
CA LEU A 239 0.16 -25.53 4.92
C LEU A 239 0.19 -26.09 6.35
N GLY A 240 -0.17 -25.29 7.36
CA GLY A 240 -0.07 -25.67 8.76
C GLY A 240 -1.36 -25.47 9.55
N ASP A 241 -1.33 -25.93 10.80
CA ASP A 241 -2.41 -25.68 11.75
C ASP A 241 -2.40 -24.24 12.23
N ASN A 242 -3.58 -23.63 12.34
CA ASN A 242 -3.73 -22.33 12.97
C ASN A 242 -3.45 -22.45 14.46
N TYR A 243 -2.70 -21.50 15.00
CA TYR A 243 -2.38 -21.45 16.42
C TYR A 243 -2.68 -20.09 17.00
N ILE A 244 -3.27 -20.04 18.18
CA ILE A 244 -3.58 -18.80 18.90
C ILE A 244 -2.96 -18.87 20.30
N SER A 245 -2.22 -17.83 20.66
CA SER A 245 -1.63 -17.65 22.00
C SER A 245 -2.19 -16.38 22.64
N GLY A 246 -2.52 -16.46 23.94
CA GLY A 246 -2.97 -15.32 24.74
C GLY A 246 -4.34 -15.53 25.39
N GLU A 247 -4.86 -14.48 26.05
CA GLU A 247 -6.11 -14.50 26.81
C GLU A 247 -7.34 -14.25 25.91
N ASP A 248 -8.53 -14.70 26.37
CA ASP A 248 -9.76 -14.64 25.55
C ASP A 248 -10.30 -13.24 25.27
N GLU A 249 -9.97 -12.24 26.09
CA GLU A 249 -10.41 -10.86 25.92
C GLU A 249 -9.35 -10.00 25.21
N GLY A 250 -9.79 -8.99 24.46
CA GLY A 250 -8.95 -8.03 23.73
C GLY A 250 -8.69 -8.39 22.27
N TYR A 251 -7.84 -7.59 21.64
CA TYR A 251 -7.54 -7.71 20.21
C TYR A 251 -6.59 -8.85 19.91
N THR A 252 -6.77 -9.43 18.73
CA THR A 252 -5.90 -10.45 18.15
C THR A 252 -5.16 -9.83 16.97
N GLN A 253 -3.85 -10.05 16.86
CA GLN A 253 -3.13 -9.84 15.61
C GLN A 253 -2.75 -11.20 15.04
N THR A 254 -3.13 -11.44 13.79
CA THR A 254 -2.83 -12.68 13.08
C THR A 254 -1.65 -12.50 12.14
N LEU A 255 -0.71 -13.42 12.22
CA LEU A 255 0.42 -13.55 11.31
C LEU A 255 -0.05 -14.44 10.15
N TRP A 256 -0.46 -13.78 9.06
CA TRP A 256 -1.02 -14.46 7.91
C TRP A 256 0.07 -14.93 6.96
N ASP A 257 0.10 -16.22 6.64
CA ASP A 257 0.95 -16.80 5.59
C ASP A 257 2.41 -16.32 5.66
N ASN A 258 2.93 -16.24 6.87
CA ASN A 258 4.30 -15.81 7.07
C ASN A 258 5.26 -16.89 6.60
N PRO A 259 6.18 -16.62 5.64
CA PRO A 259 7.05 -17.63 5.05
C PRO A 259 8.01 -18.28 6.03
N PHE A 260 8.25 -17.66 7.18
CA PHE A 260 9.09 -18.21 8.26
C PHE A 260 8.31 -19.12 9.21
N LEU A 261 6.97 -19.16 9.12
CA LEU A 261 6.11 -20.03 9.93
C LEU A 261 5.58 -21.21 9.14
N GLU A 262 5.44 -21.09 7.85
CA GLU A 262 5.00 -22.15 6.97
C GLU A 262 5.91 -23.36 7.06
N LEU A 263 5.79 -24.49 6.95
CA LEU A 263 6.70 -25.63 7.00
C LEU A 263 7.34 -25.92 8.39
N ARG A 264 6.78 -25.30 9.46
CA ARG A 264 7.31 -25.48 10.82
C ARG A 264 6.37 -26.35 11.66
N GLU A 265 6.97 -27.27 12.43
CA GLU A 265 6.23 -28.05 13.43
C GLU A 265 6.15 -27.32 14.79
N ASP A 266 7.01 -26.35 15.04
CA ASP A 266 7.14 -25.63 16.32
C ASP A 266 6.48 -24.23 16.30
N ILE A 267 5.48 -24.01 15.44
CA ILE A 267 4.75 -22.72 15.31
C ILE A 267 4.28 -22.20 16.67
N ALA A 268 3.72 -23.08 17.52
CA ALA A 268 3.26 -22.72 18.85
C ALA A 268 4.37 -22.05 19.68
N THR A 269 5.58 -22.60 19.68
CA THR A 269 6.72 -22.04 20.44
C THR A 269 7.09 -20.65 19.95
N VAL A 270 7.06 -20.44 18.64
CA VAL A 270 7.41 -19.14 18.02
C VAL A 270 6.35 -18.10 18.37
N VAL A 271 5.06 -18.43 18.24
CA VAL A 271 3.94 -17.53 18.51
C VAL A 271 3.84 -17.21 20.01
N ASP A 272 4.04 -18.19 20.89
CA ASP A 272 4.08 -17.98 22.34
C ASP A 272 5.21 -17.03 22.76
N ALA A 273 6.37 -17.13 22.13
CA ALA A 273 7.48 -16.22 22.40
C ALA A 273 7.13 -14.77 22.00
N ILE A 274 6.44 -14.58 20.89
CA ILE A 274 5.98 -13.25 20.45
C ILE A 274 4.92 -12.73 21.45
N GLN A 275 3.93 -13.53 21.77
CA GLN A 275 2.84 -13.18 22.68
C GLN A 275 3.37 -12.76 24.05
N ALA A 276 4.24 -13.55 24.64
CA ALA A 276 4.81 -13.30 25.98
C ALA A 276 5.59 -11.96 26.06
N GLN A 277 6.23 -11.56 24.99
CA GLN A 277 7.02 -10.32 24.94
C GLN A 277 6.17 -9.10 24.54
N VAL A 278 5.34 -9.24 23.52
CA VAL A 278 4.58 -8.14 22.94
C VAL A 278 3.33 -7.84 23.76
N CYS A 279 2.58 -8.87 24.16
CA CYS A 279 1.32 -8.69 24.88
C CYS A 279 1.52 -8.48 26.40
N PRO A 280 0.59 -7.78 27.09
CA PRO A 280 -0.40 -6.91 26.49
C PRO A 280 0.25 -5.63 25.93
N LEU A 281 -0.23 -5.16 24.78
CA LEU A 281 0.20 -3.90 24.16
C LEU A 281 -1.01 -2.99 23.98
N GLN A 282 -1.03 -1.88 24.70
CA GLN A 282 -2.10 -0.89 24.62
C GLN A 282 -1.77 0.17 23.60
N MET A 283 -2.66 0.40 22.64
CA MET A 283 -2.55 1.45 21.62
C MET A 283 -3.82 2.30 21.57
N THR A 284 -3.63 3.60 21.48
CA THR A 284 -4.73 4.57 21.38
C THR A 284 -4.84 5.04 19.93
N PRO A 285 -5.98 4.86 19.24
CA PRO A 285 -6.20 5.52 17.95
C PRO A 285 -6.26 7.04 18.15
N TYR A 286 -5.55 7.79 17.30
CA TYR A 286 -5.40 9.23 17.50
C TYR A 286 -5.08 9.99 16.22
N THR A 287 -5.28 11.30 16.29
CA THR A 287 -4.69 12.29 15.38
C THR A 287 -4.09 13.41 16.22
N LEU A 288 -2.84 13.76 15.93
CA LEU A 288 -2.08 14.82 16.61
C LEU A 288 -1.48 15.77 15.59
N GLU A 289 -1.67 17.06 15.78
CA GLU A 289 -0.92 18.12 15.10
C GLU A 289 -0.05 18.85 16.11
N SER A 290 1.26 18.84 15.88
CA SER A 290 2.24 19.39 16.80
C SER A 290 3.27 20.28 16.12
N ARG A 291 4.12 20.90 16.92
CA ARG A 291 5.26 21.69 16.44
C ARG A 291 6.33 20.86 15.73
N GLY A 292 6.19 19.52 15.72
CA GLY A 292 7.15 18.56 15.21
C GLY A 292 8.37 18.37 16.12
N ASN A 293 8.84 17.14 16.18
CA ASN A 293 10.04 16.75 16.90
C ASN A 293 10.85 15.74 16.06
N PRO A 294 11.99 16.15 15.49
CA PRO A 294 12.78 15.29 14.61
C PRO A 294 13.54 14.18 15.34
N TYR A 295 13.43 14.09 16.65
CA TYR A 295 14.01 13.00 17.45
C TYR A 295 13.07 11.82 17.62
N TYR A 296 11.77 12.02 17.34
CA TYR A 296 10.82 10.91 17.35
C TYR A 296 11.02 10.05 16.12
N GLU A 297 11.03 8.77 16.37
CA GLU A 297 11.10 7.73 15.35
C GLU A 297 9.78 6.97 15.30
N ILE A 298 9.53 6.32 14.17
CA ILE A 298 8.39 5.45 14.01
C ILE A 298 8.36 4.42 15.14
N GLY A 299 7.19 4.27 15.78
CA GLY A 299 6.99 3.34 16.90
C GLY A 299 7.48 3.82 18.27
N ASP A 300 7.95 5.07 18.42
CA ASP A 300 8.18 5.63 19.75
C ASP A 300 6.89 5.74 20.54
N CYS A 301 6.94 5.36 21.80
CA CYS A 301 5.83 5.46 22.73
C CYS A 301 5.87 6.83 23.43
N ILE A 302 4.85 7.66 23.23
CA ILE A 302 4.81 9.04 23.71
C ILE A 302 3.54 9.27 24.53
N THR A 303 3.67 9.97 25.66
CA THR A 303 2.52 10.41 26.45
C THR A 303 2.07 11.81 26.01
N ILE A 304 0.80 11.95 25.67
CA ILE A 304 0.17 13.24 25.40
C ILE A 304 -0.60 13.68 26.63
N TYR A 305 -0.23 14.81 27.21
CA TYR A 305 -0.96 15.42 28.32
C TYR A 305 -2.04 16.34 27.79
N THR A 306 -3.29 16.12 28.24
CA THR A 306 -4.45 16.96 27.89
C THR A 306 -5.08 17.53 29.16
N ALA A 307 -6.07 18.40 29.02
CA ALA A 307 -6.83 18.92 30.16
C ALA A 307 -7.66 17.83 30.88
N THR A 308 -7.96 16.73 30.18
CA THR A 308 -8.81 15.63 30.69
C THR A 308 -8.04 14.42 31.16
N GLY A 309 -6.73 14.37 30.94
CA GLY A 309 -5.89 13.24 31.33
C GLY A 309 -4.66 13.06 30.43
N GLU A 310 -4.06 11.89 30.56
CA GLU A 310 -2.91 11.48 29.77
C GLU A 310 -3.29 10.36 28.79
N HIS A 311 -2.72 10.39 27.60
CA HIS A 311 -2.95 9.42 26.54
C HIS A 311 -1.61 8.89 26.04
N LYS A 312 -1.45 7.57 26.07
CA LYS A 312 -0.27 6.91 25.50
C LYS A 312 -0.53 6.63 24.02
N ILE A 313 0.35 7.11 23.16
CA ILE A 313 0.30 6.91 21.72
C ILE A 313 1.62 6.32 21.22
N TYR A 314 1.58 5.70 20.02
CA TYR A 314 2.79 5.33 19.28
C TYR A 314 2.93 6.23 18.05
N TRP A 315 4.14 6.71 17.82
CA TRP A 315 4.43 7.67 16.75
C TRP A 315 4.38 7.00 15.38
N PHE A 316 3.24 7.14 14.70
CA PHE A 316 2.97 6.52 13.40
C PHE A 316 2.39 7.54 12.42
N ASN A 317 2.38 7.19 11.12
CA ASN A 317 1.80 7.98 10.03
C ASN A 317 2.17 9.46 10.13
N GLU A 318 3.46 9.72 10.20
CA GLU A 318 3.93 11.09 10.34
C GLU A 318 4.03 11.80 8.99
N THR A 319 3.61 13.06 8.98
CA THR A 319 3.97 14.07 7.98
C THR A 319 4.76 15.18 8.71
N LEU A 320 6.08 15.13 8.64
CA LEU A 320 6.97 16.15 9.20
C LEU A 320 7.31 17.17 8.11
N GLN A 321 6.87 18.40 8.29
CA GLN A 321 7.05 19.47 7.31
C GLN A 321 7.95 20.58 7.85
N TYR A 322 8.93 20.97 7.04
CA TYR A 322 9.78 22.14 7.21
C TYR A 322 9.59 23.12 6.05
N ASN A 323 9.12 24.33 6.34
CA ASN A 323 8.97 25.44 5.39
C ASN A 323 9.26 26.79 6.07
N GLY A 324 10.47 26.93 6.67
CA GLY A 324 10.85 28.07 7.51
C GLY A 324 10.40 27.91 8.97
N GLY A 325 9.65 26.88 9.30
CA GLY A 325 9.27 26.42 10.61
C GLY A 325 9.03 24.92 10.57
N LEU A 326 8.92 24.26 11.72
CA LEU A 326 8.69 22.82 11.79
C LEU A 326 7.28 22.53 12.28
N ARG A 327 6.58 21.63 11.60
CA ARG A 327 5.26 21.12 11.95
C ARG A 327 5.20 19.62 11.69
N SER A 328 4.49 18.90 12.54
CA SER A 328 4.24 17.47 12.36
C SER A 328 2.76 17.18 12.54
N ARG A 329 2.26 16.27 11.72
CA ARG A 329 0.98 15.61 11.88
C ARG A 329 1.20 14.12 11.95
N THR A 330 0.65 13.49 12.98
CA THR A 330 0.74 12.05 13.19
C THR A 330 -0.62 11.47 13.48
N SER A 331 -0.81 10.21 13.15
CA SER A 331 -2.07 9.50 13.41
C SER A 331 -1.85 8.00 13.47
N TRP A 332 -2.77 7.32 14.11
CA TRP A 332 -2.93 5.88 14.01
C TRP A 332 -4.41 5.52 14.12
N GLU A 333 -4.85 4.58 13.31
CA GLU A 333 -6.22 4.09 13.25
C GLU A 333 -6.27 2.61 13.62
N ALA A 334 -7.25 2.24 14.44
CA ALA A 334 -7.53 0.85 14.73
C ALA A 334 -8.04 0.11 13.48
N GLY A 335 -7.68 -1.16 13.39
CA GLY A 335 -8.29 -2.11 12.47
C GLY A 335 -9.47 -2.84 13.11
N GLU A 336 -10.02 -3.79 12.39
CA GLU A 336 -10.97 -4.75 12.93
C GLU A 336 -10.22 -5.85 13.71
N ASP A 337 -10.87 -6.45 14.73
CA ASP A 337 -10.30 -7.60 15.46
C ASP A 337 -10.41 -8.85 14.57
N GLU A 338 -9.30 -9.26 13.99
CA GLU A 338 -9.22 -10.42 13.10
C GLU A 338 -8.89 -11.69 13.92
N LYS A 339 -9.90 -12.50 14.23
CA LYS A 339 -9.70 -13.80 14.86
C LYS A 339 -9.71 -14.88 13.79
N PRO A 340 -8.61 -15.62 13.58
CA PRO A 340 -8.68 -16.84 12.79
C PRO A 340 -9.48 -17.89 13.59
N ASP A 341 -10.38 -18.59 12.93
CA ASP A 341 -11.01 -19.76 13.56
C ASP A 341 -9.96 -20.85 13.81
N ALA A 342 -10.01 -21.43 15.01
CA ALA A 342 -9.11 -22.51 15.43
C ALA A 342 -9.28 -23.80 14.58
N ASN A 343 -10.30 -23.86 13.74
CA ASN A 343 -10.53 -24.90 12.73
C ASN A 343 -11.14 -24.25 11.48
N PRO A 344 -10.40 -24.02 10.41
CA PRO A 344 -10.95 -23.50 9.17
C PRO A 344 -11.74 -24.58 8.42
N THR A 345 -12.78 -25.11 9.06
CA THR A 345 -13.80 -25.94 8.38
C THR A 345 -14.80 -25.07 7.63
N ASN A 346 -14.69 -23.75 7.73
CA ASN A 346 -15.57 -22.82 7.08
C ASN A 346 -14.88 -22.19 5.87
N LEU A 347 -15.26 -22.66 4.69
CA LEU A 347 -14.80 -22.18 3.39
C LEU A 347 -14.92 -20.65 3.26
N GLY A 348 -15.87 -20.03 3.95
CA GLY A 348 -16.08 -18.58 3.98
C GLY A 348 -14.94 -17.81 4.65
N GLU A 349 -14.25 -18.39 5.63
CA GLU A 349 -13.12 -17.76 6.31
C GLU A 349 -11.80 -18.00 5.59
N ALA A 350 -11.59 -19.20 5.04
CA ALA A 350 -10.47 -19.44 4.13
C ALA A 350 -10.53 -18.48 2.92
N VAL A 351 -11.71 -18.19 2.40
CA VAL A 351 -11.94 -17.19 1.34
C VAL A 351 -11.67 -15.77 1.86
N LYS A 352 -12.12 -15.41 3.08
CA LYS A 352 -11.83 -14.11 3.71
C LYS A 352 -10.33 -13.89 3.91
N ASN A 353 -9.63 -14.92 4.35
CA ASN A 353 -8.18 -14.89 4.59
C ASN A 353 -7.39 -14.74 3.29
N THR A 354 -7.87 -15.31 2.20
CA THR A 354 -7.28 -15.14 0.87
C THR A 354 -7.58 -13.77 0.28
N TYR A 355 -8.75 -13.17 0.56
CA TYR A 355 -9.03 -11.78 0.18
C TYR A 355 -8.17 -10.76 0.97
N ALA A 356 -7.81 -11.04 2.22
CA ALA A 356 -6.87 -10.22 2.97
C ALA A 356 -5.45 -10.23 2.35
N LYS A 357 -5.06 -11.33 1.69
CA LYS A 357 -3.83 -11.40 0.87
C LYS A 357 -3.88 -10.48 -0.37
N VAL A 358 -5.03 -10.30 -0.97
CA VAL A 358 -5.21 -9.45 -2.16
C VAL A 358 -4.88 -7.98 -1.88
N ASP A 359 -5.15 -7.50 -0.67
CA ASP A 359 -4.83 -6.13 -0.27
C ASP A 359 -3.33 -5.91 0.02
N LYS A 360 -2.57 -6.98 0.27
CA LYS A 360 -1.13 -6.89 0.59
C LYS A 360 -0.22 -6.92 -0.63
N VAL A 361 -0.70 -7.42 -1.76
CA VAL A 361 0.10 -7.56 -2.99
C VAL A 361 -0.37 -6.52 -4.00
N ASN A 362 0.32 -5.43 -4.09
CA ASN A 362 -0.02 -4.29 -4.96
C ASN A 362 -0.16 -4.63 -6.46
N ASN A 363 0.12 -5.85 -6.88
CA ASN A 363 0.10 -6.25 -8.29
C ASN A 363 -0.46 -7.66 -8.53
N GLU A 364 -0.98 -8.36 -7.52
CA GLU A 364 -1.54 -9.69 -7.69
C GLU A 364 -2.94 -9.77 -7.08
N VAL A 365 -3.91 -10.21 -7.88
CA VAL A 365 -5.25 -10.51 -7.41
C VAL A 365 -5.40 -12.02 -7.32
N ASN A 366 -5.49 -12.57 -6.11
CA ASN A 366 -5.86 -13.95 -5.90
C ASN A 366 -7.38 -14.05 -5.79
N ILE A 367 -8.02 -14.62 -6.78
CA ILE A 367 -9.44 -14.91 -6.72
C ILE A 367 -9.58 -16.37 -6.29
N VAL A 368 -10.04 -16.57 -5.06
CA VAL A 368 -10.43 -17.89 -4.58
C VAL A 368 -11.90 -18.08 -4.81
N ALA A 369 -12.24 -19.06 -5.61
CA ALA A 369 -13.60 -19.41 -5.88
C ALA A 369 -13.94 -20.74 -5.24
N GLY A 370 -14.90 -20.74 -4.34
CA GLY A 370 -15.49 -21.95 -3.80
C GLY A 370 -16.64 -22.44 -4.68
N THR A 371 -16.66 -23.70 -5.03
CA THR A 371 -17.82 -24.32 -5.65
C THR A 371 -18.94 -24.47 -4.62
N SER A 372 -20.15 -24.03 -4.99
CA SER A 372 -21.34 -24.07 -4.12
C SER A 372 -22.04 -25.43 -4.06
N SER A 373 -21.41 -26.50 -4.49
CA SER A 373 -22.00 -27.82 -4.34
C SER A 373 -21.86 -28.31 -2.88
N GLU A 374 -22.83 -29.02 -2.38
CA GLU A 374 -22.89 -29.54 -1.01
C GLU A 374 -21.65 -30.33 -0.54
N ASN A 375 -20.68 -30.52 -1.40
CA ASN A 375 -19.39 -31.13 -1.17
C ASN A 375 -18.26 -30.29 -1.80
N ALA A 376 -18.24 -28.99 -1.56
CA ALA A 376 -17.20 -28.10 -2.08
C ALA A 376 -15.79 -28.60 -1.71
N GLN A 377 -15.13 -29.30 -2.62
CA GLN A 377 -13.84 -29.95 -2.40
C GLN A 377 -12.71 -29.37 -3.25
N ALA A 378 -13.00 -28.32 -4.03
CA ALA A 378 -12.01 -27.68 -4.88
C ALA A 378 -12.10 -26.16 -4.75
N ILE A 379 -10.97 -25.53 -4.47
CA ILE A 379 -10.82 -24.08 -4.55
C ILE A 379 -10.02 -23.78 -5.82
N ALA A 380 -10.57 -22.93 -6.69
CA ALA A 380 -9.83 -22.39 -7.80
C ALA A 380 -9.20 -21.06 -7.38
N ALA A 381 -7.89 -21.00 -7.32
CA ALA A 381 -7.15 -19.76 -7.14
C ALA A 381 -6.78 -19.20 -8.50
N LEU A 382 -7.28 -18.02 -8.82
CA LEU A 382 -6.81 -17.24 -9.95
C LEU A 382 -5.83 -16.19 -9.40
N LYS A 383 -4.56 -16.37 -9.69
CA LYS A 383 -3.52 -15.40 -9.38
C LYS A 383 -3.31 -14.52 -10.60
N LEU A 384 -3.64 -13.25 -10.48
CA LEU A 384 -3.51 -12.27 -11.53
C LEU A 384 -2.35 -11.33 -11.15
N ASN A 385 -1.31 -11.38 -11.95
CA ASN A 385 -0.17 -10.45 -11.82
C ASN A 385 -0.24 -9.44 -12.97
N THR A 386 -0.08 -8.15 -12.70
CA THR A 386 -0.13 -7.08 -13.72
C THR A 386 0.97 -7.19 -14.79
N GLU A 387 2.04 -7.94 -14.52
CA GLU A 387 3.12 -8.16 -15.50
C GLU A 387 3.09 -9.54 -16.16
N SER A 388 2.47 -10.53 -15.53
CA SER A 388 2.31 -11.88 -16.08
C SER A 388 1.11 -12.55 -15.45
N ILE A 389 0.14 -12.87 -16.27
CA ILE A 389 -1.11 -13.46 -15.83
C ILE A 389 -0.96 -14.97 -15.75
N SER A 390 -1.00 -15.54 -14.54
CA SER A 390 -1.05 -16.99 -14.35
C SER A 390 -2.35 -17.38 -13.64
N ALA A 391 -3.07 -18.35 -14.18
CA ALA A 391 -4.19 -18.98 -13.51
C ALA A 391 -3.75 -20.33 -12.95
N SER A 392 -3.77 -20.46 -11.62
CA SER A 392 -3.54 -21.73 -10.95
C SER A 392 -4.85 -22.23 -10.33
N VAL A 393 -5.16 -23.47 -10.57
CA VAL A 393 -6.25 -24.19 -9.90
C VAL A 393 -5.60 -25.07 -8.85
N THR A 394 -5.84 -24.75 -7.58
CA THR A 394 -5.35 -25.53 -6.47
C THR A 394 -6.51 -26.38 -5.94
N ASN A 395 -6.32 -27.66 -5.97
CA ASN A 395 -7.27 -28.59 -5.37
C ASN A 395 -6.88 -28.77 -3.92
N LEU A 396 -7.69 -28.27 -3.00
CA LEU A 396 -7.43 -28.31 -1.56
C LEU A 396 -7.81 -29.63 -0.89
N ARG A 397 -8.26 -30.60 -1.67
CA ARG A 397 -8.54 -31.93 -1.15
C ARG A 397 -8.32 -32.97 -2.24
N GLU A 398 -7.87 -34.17 -1.85
CA GLU A 398 -7.68 -35.32 -2.76
C GLU A 398 -8.87 -35.46 -3.70
N ALA A 399 -8.70 -34.99 -4.94
CA ALA A 399 -9.68 -35.16 -5.97
C ALA A 399 -9.64 -36.61 -6.47
N THR A 400 -10.73 -37.31 -6.35
CA THR A 400 -10.92 -38.54 -7.11
C THR A 400 -10.94 -38.22 -8.61
N GLU A 401 -10.48 -39.18 -9.44
CA GLU A 401 -10.31 -39.03 -10.92
C GLU A 401 -11.51 -38.42 -11.68
N GLY A 402 -12.70 -38.36 -11.08
CA GLY A 402 -13.88 -37.72 -11.65
C GLY A 402 -14.01 -36.21 -11.43
N GLY A 403 -13.19 -35.61 -10.54
CA GLY A 403 -13.31 -34.19 -10.16
C GLY A 403 -12.73 -33.22 -11.18
N LEU A 404 -11.76 -33.63 -12.00
CA LEU A 404 -11.07 -32.73 -12.95
C LEU A 404 -11.99 -32.17 -14.03
N ASN A 405 -12.94 -32.98 -14.52
CA ASN A 405 -13.90 -32.52 -15.53
C ASN A 405 -14.96 -31.57 -14.95
N THR A 406 -15.30 -31.76 -13.67
CA THR A 406 -16.21 -30.87 -12.95
C THR A 406 -15.55 -29.52 -12.66
N ILE A 407 -14.27 -29.52 -12.25
CA ILE A 407 -13.48 -28.31 -12.03
C ILE A 407 -13.36 -27.48 -13.33
N HIS A 408 -13.22 -28.12 -14.47
CA HIS A 408 -13.17 -27.44 -15.77
C HIS A 408 -14.48 -26.72 -16.09
N GLY A 409 -15.61 -27.37 -15.84
CA GLY A 409 -16.95 -26.77 -16.00
C GLY A 409 -17.19 -25.63 -15.01
N ASP A 410 -16.78 -25.81 -13.76
CA ASP A 410 -16.94 -24.83 -12.70
C ASP A 410 -16.06 -23.58 -12.90
N ILE A 411 -14.84 -23.70 -13.45
CA ILE A 411 -13.98 -22.56 -13.82
C ILE A 411 -14.63 -21.73 -14.92
N ILE A 412 -15.25 -22.35 -15.91
CA ILE A 412 -15.98 -21.65 -16.98
C ILE A 412 -17.19 -20.92 -16.39
N ASP A 413 -17.95 -21.56 -15.51
CA ASP A 413 -19.11 -20.95 -14.85
C ASP A 413 -18.68 -19.80 -13.91
N LEU A 414 -17.59 -19.96 -13.21
CA LEU A 414 -17.00 -18.90 -12.37
C LEU A 414 -16.51 -17.72 -13.21
N THR A 415 -15.88 -17.99 -14.35
CA THR A 415 -15.45 -16.93 -15.29
C THR A 415 -16.65 -16.11 -15.75
N ASN A 416 -17.81 -16.75 -15.89
CA ASN A 416 -19.06 -16.08 -16.24
C ASN A 416 -19.74 -15.33 -15.07
N ARG A 417 -19.44 -15.68 -13.82
CA ARG A 417 -20.11 -15.16 -12.61
C ARG A 417 -19.33 -14.08 -11.87
N VAL A 418 -18.02 -13.93 -12.11
CA VAL A 418 -17.24 -12.89 -11.45
C VAL A 418 -17.56 -11.54 -12.07
N GLU A 419 -18.51 -10.85 -11.47
CA GLU A 419 -18.86 -9.47 -11.81
C GLU A 419 -17.79 -8.50 -11.29
N ALA A 420 -17.09 -7.83 -12.24
CA ALA A 420 -17.02 -6.38 -12.32
C ALA A 420 -16.35 -5.59 -11.21
N THR A 421 -15.17 -5.95 -10.75
CA THR A 421 -14.15 -4.96 -10.37
C THR A 421 -12.79 -5.33 -10.93
N MET A 422 -12.79 -5.90 -12.12
CA MET A 422 -11.57 -6.39 -12.75
C MET A 422 -10.94 -5.31 -13.62
N THR A 423 -9.62 -5.22 -13.57
CA THR A 423 -8.87 -4.39 -14.52
C THR A 423 -9.07 -4.92 -15.95
N PRO A 424 -8.88 -4.09 -16.99
CA PRO A 424 -8.93 -4.53 -18.38
C PRO A 424 -8.02 -5.75 -18.67
N GLU A 425 -6.84 -5.79 -18.04
CA GLU A 425 -5.86 -6.87 -18.18
C GLU A 425 -6.41 -8.21 -17.60
N ALA A 426 -7.13 -8.13 -16.50
CA ALA A 426 -7.76 -9.29 -15.88
C ALA A 426 -8.92 -9.85 -16.72
N VAL A 427 -9.63 -8.98 -17.43
CA VAL A 427 -10.66 -9.40 -18.40
C VAL A 427 -10.01 -10.09 -19.61
N ASP A 428 -8.92 -9.51 -20.12
CA ASP A 428 -8.19 -10.06 -21.27
C ASP A 428 -7.65 -11.46 -20.98
N LEU A 429 -7.09 -11.68 -19.78
CA LEU A 429 -6.67 -13.02 -19.38
C LEU A 429 -7.79 -14.03 -19.37
N LYS A 430 -8.96 -13.68 -18.85
CA LYS A 430 -10.08 -14.60 -18.79
C LYS A 430 -10.53 -14.99 -20.18
N ILE A 431 -10.57 -14.02 -21.09
CA ILE A 431 -10.88 -14.24 -22.49
C ILE A 431 -9.84 -15.17 -23.12
N GLN A 432 -8.55 -14.87 -22.99
CA GLN A 432 -7.47 -15.69 -23.53
C GLN A 432 -7.44 -17.09 -22.92
N THR A 433 -7.68 -17.23 -21.62
CA THR A 433 -7.72 -18.52 -20.93
C THR A 433 -8.92 -19.35 -21.40
N ALA A 434 -10.08 -18.74 -21.59
CA ALA A 434 -11.26 -19.41 -22.11
C ALA A 434 -11.03 -19.88 -23.56
N MET A 435 -10.50 -19.00 -24.41
CA MET A 435 -10.20 -19.30 -25.81
C MET A 435 -9.13 -20.39 -25.96
N SER A 436 -8.06 -20.36 -25.15
CA SER A 436 -7.02 -21.40 -25.16
C SER A 436 -7.53 -22.80 -24.77
N LYS A 437 -8.70 -22.87 -24.12
CA LYS A 437 -9.39 -24.11 -23.74
C LYS A 437 -10.50 -24.52 -24.73
N GLY A 438 -10.56 -23.89 -25.90
CA GLY A 438 -11.51 -24.19 -26.95
C GLY A 438 -12.88 -23.56 -26.77
N VAL A 439 -12.96 -22.46 -26.02
CA VAL A 439 -14.18 -21.65 -25.90
C VAL A 439 -14.08 -20.49 -26.88
N ASP A 440 -14.93 -20.50 -27.93
CA ASP A 440 -14.92 -19.48 -28.99
C ASP A 440 -15.43 -18.11 -28.53
N SER A 441 -16.19 -18.07 -27.43
CA SER A 441 -16.69 -16.82 -26.84
C SER A 441 -17.02 -16.96 -25.37
N VAL A 442 -16.91 -15.86 -24.60
CA VAL A 442 -17.34 -15.75 -23.20
C VAL A 442 -18.50 -14.77 -23.13
N THR A 443 -19.67 -15.24 -22.68
CA THR A 443 -20.87 -14.40 -22.51
C THR A 443 -21.22 -14.29 -21.03
N THR A 444 -21.39 -13.05 -20.54
CA THR A 444 -21.86 -12.78 -19.18
C THR A 444 -23.39 -12.81 -19.10
N THR A 445 -23.94 -13.02 -17.91
CA THR A 445 -25.40 -12.97 -17.67
C THR A 445 -25.99 -11.57 -17.92
N THR A 446 -25.15 -10.53 -17.97
CA THR A 446 -25.52 -9.14 -18.24
C THR A 446 -25.53 -8.79 -19.73
N GLY A 447 -25.18 -9.75 -20.62
CA GLY A 447 -25.25 -9.56 -22.07
C GLY A 447 -23.93 -9.04 -22.69
N PHE A 448 -22.81 -9.18 -22.02
CA PHE A 448 -21.48 -8.92 -22.59
C PHE A 448 -20.92 -10.19 -23.18
N THR A 449 -20.53 -10.16 -24.44
CA THR A 449 -19.86 -11.28 -25.13
C THR A 449 -18.50 -10.84 -25.63
N PHE A 450 -17.45 -11.59 -25.24
CA PHE A 450 -16.07 -11.38 -25.69
C PHE A 450 -15.66 -12.55 -26.60
N ASN A 451 -15.15 -12.24 -27.79
CA ASN A 451 -14.62 -13.22 -28.73
C ASN A 451 -13.53 -12.56 -29.60
N GLU A 452 -13.01 -13.26 -30.60
CA GLU A 452 -12.02 -12.74 -31.56
C GLU A 452 -12.47 -11.47 -32.31
N ALA A 453 -13.77 -11.24 -32.41
CA ALA A 453 -14.33 -10.06 -33.08
C ALA A 453 -14.54 -8.87 -32.13
N GLY A 454 -14.04 -8.94 -30.87
CA GLY A 454 -14.13 -7.87 -29.88
C GLY A 454 -15.22 -8.08 -28.84
N LEU A 455 -15.67 -6.98 -28.24
CA LEU A 455 -16.71 -6.92 -27.22
C LEU A 455 -18.06 -6.61 -27.86
N THR A 456 -19.02 -7.49 -27.67
CA THR A 456 -20.42 -7.25 -28.03
C THR A 456 -21.27 -7.10 -26.76
N VAL A 457 -22.06 -6.04 -26.70
CA VAL A 457 -23.01 -5.78 -25.60
C VAL A 457 -24.42 -5.88 -26.17
N SER A 458 -25.13 -6.96 -25.83
CA SER A 458 -26.52 -7.16 -26.20
C SER A 458 -27.25 -7.93 -25.12
N LYS A 459 -28.54 -7.67 -24.97
CA LYS A 459 -29.41 -8.41 -24.06
C LYS A 459 -30.49 -9.13 -24.85
N THR A 460 -30.79 -10.36 -24.49
CA THR A 460 -31.88 -11.12 -25.11
C THR A 460 -33.19 -10.35 -25.12
N GLY A 461 -33.76 -10.12 -26.28
CA GLY A 461 -34.98 -9.33 -26.49
C GLY A 461 -34.75 -7.82 -26.64
N SER A 462 -33.49 -7.34 -26.66
CA SER A 462 -33.16 -5.97 -27.02
C SER A 462 -32.97 -5.85 -28.53
N GLU A 463 -33.54 -4.80 -29.13
CA GLU A 463 -33.28 -4.42 -30.52
C GLU A 463 -31.90 -3.77 -30.71
N MET A 464 -31.24 -3.41 -29.59
CA MET A 464 -29.99 -2.68 -29.60
C MET A 464 -28.80 -3.61 -29.31
N THR A 465 -27.74 -3.47 -30.09
CA THR A 465 -26.45 -4.14 -29.90
C THR A 465 -25.32 -3.10 -30.02
N THR A 466 -24.38 -3.10 -29.09
CA THR A 466 -23.16 -2.34 -29.23
C THR A 466 -21.99 -3.29 -29.45
N ARG A 467 -21.11 -2.98 -30.39
CA ARG A 467 -19.88 -3.70 -30.68
C ARG A 467 -18.70 -2.75 -30.52
N ILE A 468 -17.65 -3.23 -29.89
CA ILE A 468 -16.37 -2.53 -29.76
C ILE A 468 -15.28 -3.49 -30.20
N ASP A 469 -14.50 -3.07 -31.19
CA ASP A 469 -13.38 -3.82 -31.74
C ASP A 469 -12.21 -2.88 -32.04
N GLU A 470 -11.20 -3.36 -32.76
CA GLU A 470 -10.00 -2.62 -33.13
C GLU A 470 -10.27 -1.40 -34.03
N ASP A 471 -11.38 -1.41 -34.76
CA ASP A 471 -11.78 -0.32 -35.65
C ASP A 471 -12.57 0.78 -34.94
N GLY A 472 -13.13 0.50 -33.74
CA GLY A 472 -13.87 1.47 -32.98
C GLY A 472 -15.11 0.91 -32.27
N MET A 473 -16.14 1.73 -32.16
CA MET A 473 -17.40 1.38 -31.53
C MET A 473 -18.55 1.57 -32.51
N SER A 474 -19.38 0.54 -32.69
CA SER A 474 -20.60 0.61 -33.47
C SER A 474 -21.82 0.22 -32.65
N VAL A 475 -22.94 0.93 -32.88
CA VAL A 475 -24.24 0.64 -32.28
C VAL A 475 -25.23 0.29 -33.37
N TYR A 476 -25.87 -0.84 -33.21
CA TYR A 476 -26.87 -1.37 -34.18
C TYR A 476 -28.26 -1.39 -33.55
N ARG A 477 -29.29 -1.13 -34.36
CA ARG A 477 -30.67 -1.39 -34.05
C ARG A 477 -31.24 -2.31 -35.13
N ASP A 478 -31.73 -3.49 -34.72
CA ASP A 478 -32.23 -4.50 -35.67
C ASP A 478 -31.25 -4.78 -36.82
N ASN A 479 -29.96 -4.95 -36.52
CA ASN A 479 -28.85 -5.12 -37.45
C ASN A 479 -28.54 -3.92 -38.36
N ASN A 480 -29.21 -2.79 -38.20
CA ASN A 480 -28.86 -1.55 -38.90
C ASN A 480 -27.96 -0.70 -37.99
N GLU A 481 -26.83 -0.27 -38.52
CA GLU A 481 -25.93 0.61 -37.82
C GLU A 481 -26.60 1.98 -37.63
N VAL A 482 -26.61 2.47 -36.37
CA VAL A 482 -27.23 3.75 -36.01
C VAL A 482 -26.24 4.75 -35.44
N LEU A 483 -25.09 4.27 -35.01
CA LEU A 483 -23.95 5.11 -34.55
C LEU A 483 -22.65 4.36 -34.78
N THR A 484 -21.64 5.06 -35.30
CA THR A 484 -20.25 4.61 -35.38
C THR A 484 -19.34 5.67 -34.83
N ALA A 485 -18.35 5.26 -34.04
CA ALA A 485 -17.26 6.09 -33.54
C ALA A 485 -15.94 5.36 -33.87
N ASP A 486 -15.14 5.95 -34.74
CA ASP A 486 -13.88 5.40 -35.24
C ASP A 486 -12.81 6.50 -35.33
N ASN A 487 -11.68 6.22 -35.98
CA ASN A 487 -10.60 7.18 -36.20
C ASN A 487 -10.96 8.33 -37.14
N GLN A 488 -12.10 8.29 -37.84
CA GLN A 488 -12.62 9.36 -38.70
C GLN A 488 -13.57 10.30 -37.94
N GLY A 489 -14.05 9.89 -36.76
CA GLY A 489 -14.96 10.65 -35.94
C GLY A 489 -16.18 9.88 -35.49
N VAL A 490 -17.29 10.57 -35.25
CA VAL A 490 -18.55 9.98 -34.84
C VAL A 490 -19.63 10.27 -35.90
N ILE A 491 -20.23 9.22 -36.44
CA ILE A 491 -21.38 9.28 -37.33
C ILE A 491 -22.59 8.76 -36.58
N ALA A 492 -23.64 9.57 -36.50
CA ALA A 492 -24.94 9.17 -35.97
C ALA A 492 -26.02 9.47 -37.00
N TYR A 493 -26.84 8.49 -37.31
CA TYR A 493 -27.93 8.68 -38.29
C TYR A 493 -29.03 9.63 -37.80
N ASN A 494 -29.26 9.64 -36.49
CA ASN A 494 -30.15 10.59 -35.84
C ASN A 494 -29.52 11.05 -34.51
N LEU A 495 -29.39 12.35 -34.34
CA LEU A 495 -28.91 12.96 -33.08
C LEU A 495 -30.03 13.78 -32.44
N HIS A 496 -30.48 13.40 -31.26
CA HIS A 496 -31.44 14.15 -30.45
C HIS A 496 -30.77 14.69 -29.18
N ALA A 497 -30.35 15.93 -29.25
CA ALA A 497 -29.84 16.64 -28.07
C ALA A 497 -31.01 17.13 -27.20
N LYS A 498 -31.06 16.74 -25.93
CA LYS A 498 -32.17 17.09 -25.01
C LYS A 498 -32.14 18.53 -24.55
N THR A 499 -30.97 19.14 -24.51
CA THR A 499 -30.79 20.51 -24.01
C THR A 499 -30.18 21.42 -25.06
N TYR A 500 -28.99 21.11 -25.51
CA TYR A 500 -28.29 21.88 -26.54
C TYR A 500 -27.22 21.00 -27.22
N LEU A 501 -26.77 21.45 -28.40
CA LEU A 501 -25.65 20.89 -29.14
C LEU A 501 -24.59 21.98 -29.33
N ILE A 502 -23.36 21.73 -28.88
CA ILE A 502 -22.21 22.60 -29.14
C ILE A 502 -21.49 22.10 -30.38
N ILE A 503 -21.20 22.96 -31.35
CA ILE A 503 -20.41 22.67 -32.53
C ILE A 503 -19.21 23.63 -32.54
N GLY A 504 -18.02 23.04 -32.42
CA GLY A 504 -16.79 23.82 -32.22
C GLY A 504 -16.78 24.50 -30.85
N GLU A 505 -16.02 25.56 -30.73
CA GLU A 505 -15.85 26.30 -29.46
C GLU A 505 -16.87 27.43 -29.30
N ASN A 506 -17.51 27.84 -30.37
CA ASN A 506 -18.20 29.11 -30.42
C ASN A 506 -19.68 29.04 -30.80
N SER A 507 -20.23 27.88 -31.10
CA SER A 507 -21.61 27.74 -31.56
C SER A 507 -22.40 26.74 -30.74
N ARG A 508 -23.62 27.12 -30.33
CA ARG A 508 -24.54 26.27 -29.61
C ARG A 508 -25.93 26.31 -30.24
N PHE A 509 -26.50 25.16 -30.51
CA PHE A 509 -27.90 25.00 -30.91
C PHE A 509 -28.71 24.64 -29.68
N GLU A 510 -29.73 25.41 -29.37
CA GLU A 510 -30.65 25.15 -28.25
C GLU A 510 -32.07 25.67 -28.54
N ASP A 511 -33.05 25.14 -27.83
CA ASP A 511 -34.39 25.65 -27.86
C ASP A 511 -34.54 26.89 -27.00
N TYR A 512 -35.23 27.88 -27.51
CA TYR A 512 -35.55 29.11 -26.80
C TYR A 512 -37.00 29.49 -27.06
N THR A 513 -37.55 30.29 -26.19
CA THR A 513 -38.87 30.87 -26.38
C THR A 513 -38.71 32.30 -26.95
N ASN A 514 -39.30 32.54 -28.13
CA ASN A 514 -39.26 33.86 -28.74
C ASN A 514 -40.14 34.87 -27.99
N THR A 515 -40.10 36.13 -28.37
CA THR A 515 -40.88 37.22 -27.76
C THR A 515 -42.41 37.03 -27.85
N ASN A 516 -42.90 36.16 -28.72
CA ASN A 516 -44.30 35.82 -28.90
C ASN A 516 -44.75 34.59 -28.08
N GLY A 517 -43.84 34.00 -27.28
CA GLY A 517 -44.12 32.80 -26.47
C GLY A 517 -44.04 31.48 -27.24
N GLU A 518 -43.52 31.48 -28.47
CA GLU A 518 -43.39 30.26 -29.29
C GLU A 518 -42.00 29.60 -29.07
N ALA A 519 -41.97 28.25 -28.96
CA ALA A 519 -40.72 27.49 -28.93
C ALA A 519 -40.03 27.48 -30.31
N ARG A 520 -38.77 27.79 -30.33
CA ARG A 520 -37.91 27.81 -31.52
C ARG A 520 -36.54 27.21 -31.19
N THR A 521 -35.89 26.65 -32.19
CA THR A 521 -34.49 26.25 -32.07
C THR A 521 -33.60 27.31 -32.75
N GLY A 522 -32.59 27.76 -32.05
CA GLY A 522 -31.65 28.78 -32.53
C GLY A 522 -30.20 28.32 -32.47
N CYS A 523 -29.37 28.94 -33.33
CA CYS A 523 -27.94 28.83 -33.23
C CYS A 523 -27.41 30.08 -32.52
N PHE A 524 -26.72 29.89 -31.42
CA PHE A 524 -26.21 30.99 -30.58
C PHE A 524 -24.68 30.98 -30.63
N TRP A 525 -24.10 32.17 -30.72
CA TRP A 525 -22.68 32.36 -30.54
C TRP A 525 -22.35 32.37 -29.06
N ILE A 526 -21.45 31.50 -28.59
CA ILE A 526 -21.08 31.35 -27.17
C ILE A 526 -19.61 31.71 -26.91
N GLY A 527 -18.84 32.03 -27.95
CA GLY A 527 -17.47 32.53 -27.85
C GLY A 527 -17.44 34.03 -27.66
N GLY A 528 -16.66 34.48 -26.62
CA GLY A 528 -16.41 35.89 -26.38
C GLY A 528 -14.97 36.25 -26.66
#